data_63193e35ded88bc7eaa0a370308eaab7
#
_entry.id   63193e35ded88bc7eaa0a370308eaab7
#
_cell.length_a   1.000
_cell.length_b   1.000
_cell.length_c   1.000
_cell.angle_alpha   90.00
_cell.angle_beta   90.00
_cell.angle_gamma   90.00
#
_symmetry.space_group_name_H-M   'P 1'
#
loop_
_entity.id
_entity.type
_entity.pdbx_description
1 polymer ?
#
loop_
_entity_poly.entity_id
_entity_poly.type
_entity_poly.pdbx_seq_one_letter_code
_entity_poly.pdbx_strand_id
1 'polypeptide(L)'
;TTRPLKDLVKESIFNIINHSNKFDTKIDNSIILDLFSGVGSFGLEAISRGATNIVFVENYIKVLPILKKNIKSLNLEDKCEIFEEDIFEDFNFKDLGKKFDIIFLDPPFKNENKNLLIKKIFKSKILHKEGIIIMHKNYKEKDNFPSNFHILEKKKYGNSKIIFGNFT
;
A
#
# COMPACT_ATOMS: atom_id res chain seq x y z
N THR A 1 10.30 14.12 3.84
CA THR A 1 11.19 13.00 4.13
C THR A 1 10.40 11.73 4.37
N THR A 2 10.71 10.68 3.62
CA THR A 2 10.10 9.37 3.82
C THR A 2 10.71 8.70 5.05
N ARG A 3 9.83 8.24 5.93
CA ARG A 3 10.23 7.49 7.10
C ARG A 3 10.11 6.00 6.78
N PRO A 4 11.18 5.23 6.92
CA PRO A 4 11.10 3.80 6.64
C PRO A 4 10.08 3.11 7.53
N LEU A 5 9.34 2.15 6.96
CA LEU A 5 8.48 1.28 7.74
C LEU A 5 9.36 0.39 8.62
N LYS A 6 9.12 0.39 9.92
CA LYS A 6 9.91 -0.40 10.86
C LYS A 6 9.72 -1.90 10.56
N ASP A 7 10.80 -2.66 10.69
CA ASP A 7 10.80 -4.10 10.39
C ASP A 7 9.74 -4.86 11.19
N LEU A 8 9.59 -4.53 12.47
CA LEU A 8 8.59 -5.17 13.32
C LEU A 8 7.17 -4.93 12.80
N VAL A 9 6.86 -3.69 12.40
CA VAL A 9 5.54 -3.33 11.87
C VAL A 9 5.31 -4.05 10.54
N LYS A 10 6.30 -4.06 9.68
CA LYS A 10 6.24 -4.75 8.38
C LYS A 10 5.98 -6.25 8.55
N GLU A 11 6.73 -6.91 9.42
CA GLU A 11 6.54 -8.33 9.72
C GLU A 11 5.13 -8.61 10.24
N SER A 12 4.63 -7.76 11.13
CA SER A 12 3.28 -7.87 11.66
C SER A 12 2.21 -7.75 10.58
N ILE A 13 2.39 -6.84 9.63
CA ILE A 13 1.46 -6.69 8.51
C ILE A 13 1.36 -8.01 7.73
N PHE A 14 2.50 -8.62 7.38
CA PHE A 14 2.50 -9.87 6.64
C PHE A 14 1.90 -11.02 7.44
N ASN A 15 2.16 -11.08 8.74
CA ASN A 15 1.56 -12.08 9.61
C ASN A 15 0.04 -11.96 9.64
N ILE A 16 -0.48 -10.74 9.74
CA ILE A 16 -1.93 -10.52 9.74
C ILE A 16 -2.54 -10.93 8.40
N ILE A 17 -1.92 -10.56 7.28
CA ILE A 17 -2.43 -10.94 5.96
C ILE A 17 -2.52 -12.46 5.83
N ASN A 18 -1.52 -13.17 6.29
CA ASN A 18 -1.45 -14.62 6.09
C ASN A 18 -2.32 -15.42 7.08
N HIS A 19 -2.66 -14.85 8.24
CA HIS A 19 -3.31 -15.59 9.31
C HIS A 19 -4.68 -15.04 9.74
N SER A 20 -5.08 -13.85 9.31
CA SER A 20 -6.38 -13.30 9.67
C SER A 20 -7.51 -14.11 9.03
N ASN A 21 -8.58 -14.31 9.77
CA ASN A 21 -9.82 -14.89 9.25
C ASN A 21 -10.86 -13.83 8.87
N LYS A 22 -10.50 -12.57 8.91
CA LYS A 22 -11.41 -11.45 8.61
C LYS A 22 -11.42 -11.06 7.14
N PHE A 23 -10.50 -11.60 6.35
CA PHE A 23 -10.45 -11.42 4.91
C PHE A 23 -9.70 -12.61 4.29
N ASP A 24 -10.00 -12.88 3.01
CA ASP A 24 -9.42 -14.03 2.30
C ASP A 24 -8.16 -13.70 1.51
N THR A 25 -7.88 -12.42 1.31
CA THR A 25 -6.71 -11.97 0.56
C THR A 25 -5.42 -12.46 1.22
N LYS A 26 -4.52 -13.01 0.42
CA LYS A 26 -3.18 -13.47 0.85
C LYS A 26 -2.11 -12.79 0.00
N ILE A 27 -0.86 -12.82 0.46
CA ILE A 27 0.27 -12.29 -0.31
C ILE A 27 0.56 -13.16 -1.52
N ASP A 28 0.55 -14.47 -1.33
CA ASP A 28 0.86 -15.41 -2.42
C ASP A 28 -0.05 -15.20 -3.62
N ASN A 29 0.55 -15.07 -4.80
CA ASN A 29 -0.12 -14.82 -6.07
C ASN A 29 -0.85 -13.46 -6.16
N SER A 30 -0.63 -12.53 -5.25
CA SER A 30 -1.30 -11.23 -5.27
C SER A 30 -0.63 -10.23 -6.21
N ILE A 31 -1.44 -9.29 -6.68
CA ILE A 31 -0.99 -8.09 -7.40
C ILE A 31 -1.18 -6.91 -6.45
N ILE A 32 -0.11 -6.17 -6.20
CA ILE A 32 -0.06 -5.17 -5.13
C ILE A 32 0.27 -3.79 -5.69
N LEU A 33 -0.46 -2.79 -5.20
CA LEU A 33 -0.15 -1.38 -5.42
C LEU A 33 0.46 -0.82 -4.14
N ASP A 34 1.70 -0.31 -4.23
CA ASP A 34 2.43 0.27 -3.12
C ASP A 34 2.53 1.78 -3.35
N LEU A 35 1.66 2.53 -2.69
CA LEU A 35 1.59 3.98 -2.82
C LEU A 35 2.49 4.65 -1.79
N PHE A 36 3.23 5.68 -2.21
CA PHE A 36 4.24 6.35 -1.40
C PHE A 36 5.34 5.36 -1.00
N SER A 37 5.84 4.66 -1.99
CA SER A 37 6.65 3.45 -1.82
C SER A 37 7.99 3.69 -1.11
N GLY A 38 8.53 4.90 -1.16
CA GLY A 38 9.86 5.17 -0.65
C GLY A 38 10.89 4.26 -1.31
N VAL A 39 11.67 3.56 -0.50
CA VAL A 39 12.70 2.62 -1.00
C VAL A 39 12.15 1.24 -1.38
N GLY A 40 10.84 1.05 -1.28
CA GLY A 40 10.18 -0.18 -1.72
C GLY A 40 10.13 -1.32 -0.70
N SER A 41 10.35 -1.01 0.56
CA SER A 41 10.46 -2.02 1.62
C SER A 41 9.27 -2.98 1.67
N PHE A 42 8.04 -2.47 1.65
CA PHE A 42 6.86 -3.32 1.72
C PHE A 42 6.69 -4.17 0.45
N GLY A 43 6.71 -3.52 -0.72
CA GLY A 43 6.46 -4.21 -1.99
C GLY A 43 7.51 -5.26 -2.30
N LEU A 44 8.79 -4.97 -2.05
CA LEU A 44 9.87 -5.93 -2.30
C LEU A 44 9.79 -7.13 -1.36
N GLU A 45 9.43 -6.92 -0.10
CA GLU A 45 9.18 -8.03 0.83
C GLU A 45 7.99 -8.86 0.35
N ALA A 46 6.95 -8.23 -0.16
CA ALA A 46 5.78 -8.95 -0.68
C ALA A 46 6.15 -9.87 -1.85
N ILE A 47 7.02 -9.43 -2.75
CA ILE A 47 7.52 -10.29 -3.84
C ILE A 47 8.25 -11.51 -3.27
N SER A 48 9.11 -11.31 -2.26
CA SER A 48 9.84 -12.43 -1.65
C SER A 48 8.89 -13.42 -0.96
N ARG A 49 7.69 -13.01 -0.64
CA ARG A 49 6.67 -13.86 0.00
C ARG A 49 5.62 -14.38 -0.98
N GLY A 50 5.85 -14.25 -2.27
CA GLY A 50 5.03 -14.86 -3.31
C GLY A 50 4.08 -13.96 -4.09
N ALA A 51 4.11 -12.64 -3.87
CA ALA A 51 3.34 -11.73 -4.70
C ALA A 51 3.80 -11.84 -6.16
N THR A 52 2.85 -11.75 -7.08
CA THR A 52 3.13 -11.92 -8.50
C THR A 52 3.72 -10.66 -9.12
N ASN A 53 3.20 -9.50 -8.72
CA ASN A 53 3.55 -8.24 -9.36
C ASN A 53 3.32 -7.08 -8.37
N ILE A 54 4.21 -6.09 -8.41
CA ILE A 54 4.08 -4.88 -7.62
C ILE A 54 4.13 -3.67 -8.54
N VAL A 55 3.17 -2.75 -8.36
CA VAL A 55 3.23 -1.42 -8.93
C VAL A 55 3.57 -0.44 -7.82
N PHE A 56 4.68 0.26 -7.99
CA PHE A 56 5.12 1.32 -7.07
C PHE A 56 4.71 2.67 -7.64
N VAL A 57 4.15 3.53 -6.80
CA VAL A 57 3.92 4.94 -7.15
C VAL A 57 4.70 5.81 -6.17
N GLU A 58 5.65 6.58 -6.68
CA GLU A 58 6.53 7.40 -5.89
C GLU A 58 7.03 8.56 -6.76
N ASN A 59 7.05 9.77 -6.22
CA ASN A 59 7.58 10.91 -6.97
C ASN A 59 8.73 11.64 -6.26
N TYR A 60 9.18 11.16 -5.11
CA TYR A 60 10.25 11.81 -4.39
C TYR A 60 11.59 11.52 -5.05
N ILE A 61 12.17 12.56 -5.64
CA ILE A 61 13.39 12.49 -6.46
C ILE A 61 14.57 11.82 -5.76
N LYS A 62 14.69 12.01 -4.44
CA LYS A 62 15.82 11.46 -3.68
C LYS A 62 15.71 9.96 -3.40
N VAL A 63 14.50 9.41 -3.38
CA VAL A 63 14.30 7.97 -3.11
C VAL A 63 14.15 7.15 -4.38
N LEU A 64 13.72 7.74 -5.49
CA LEU A 64 13.54 7.00 -6.75
C LEU A 64 14.78 6.23 -7.21
N PRO A 65 16.00 6.80 -7.19
CA PRO A 65 17.20 6.03 -7.56
C PRO A 65 17.44 4.85 -6.62
N ILE A 66 17.13 4.99 -5.33
CA ILE A 66 17.29 3.93 -4.35
C ILE A 66 16.29 2.81 -4.61
N LEU A 67 15.03 3.15 -4.87
CA LEU A 67 13.99 2.17 -5.23
C LEU A 67 14.40 1.38 -6.46
N LYS A 68 14.82 2.06 -7.52
CA LYS A 68 15.28 1.43 -8.77
C LYS A 68 16.46 0.51 -8.54
N LYS A 69 17.43 0.96 -7.72
CA LYS A 69 18.60 0.16 -7.37
C LYS A 69 18.20 -1.10 -6.60
N ASN A 70 17.28 -0.98 -5.66
CA ASN A 70 16.81 -2.12 -4.87
C ASN A 70 16.13 -3.18 -5.76
N ILE A 71 15.28 -2.75 -6.69
CA ILE A 71 14.62 -3.64 -7.64
C ILE A 71 15.65 -4.37 -8.50
N LYS A 72 16.63 -3.63 -9.02
CA LYS A 72 17.66 -4.17 -9.89
C LYS A 72 18.56 -5.17 -9.16
N SER A 73 18.98 -4.83 -7.93
CA SER A 73 19.90 -5.68 -7.15
C SER A 73 19.24 -7.01 -6.77
N LEU A 74 17.92 -7.06 -6.69
CA LEU A 74 17.19 -8.29 -6.40
C LEU A 74 16.70 -9.01 -7.68
N ASN A 75 17.04 -8.49 -8.86
CA ASN A 75 16.62 -9.04 -10.16
C ASN A 75 15.12 -9.15 -10.30
N LEU A 76 14.39 -8.10 -9.88
CA LEU A 76 12.93 -8.09 -9.85
C LEU A 76 12.31 -7.13 -10.89
N GLU A 77 13.08 -6.70 -11.89
CA GLU A 77 12.60 -5.72 -12.88
C GLU A 77 11.39 -6.21 -13.65
N ASP A 78 11.26 -7.51 -13.87
CA ASP A 78 10.13 -8.10 -14.58
C ASP A 78 8.85 -8.24 -13.72
N LYS A 79 8.97 -8.08 -12.41
CA LYS A 79 7.85 -8.18 -11.47
C LYS A 79 7.42 -6.84 -10.90
N CYS A 80 8.15 -5.79 -11.19
CA CYS A 80 7.95 -4.47 -10.60
C CYS A 80 7.79 -3.40 -11.67
N GLU A 81 6.84 -2.50 -11.48
CA GLU A 81 6.69 -1.29 -12.27
C GLU A 81 6.77 -0.08 -11.36
N ILE A 82 7.35 1.01 -11.83
CA ILE A 82 7.42 2.27 -11.10
C ILE A 82 6.69 3.34 -11.91
N PHE A 83 5.72 4.01 -11.27
CA PHE A 83 5.10 5.22 -11.80
C PHE A 83 5.63 6.40 -11.00
N GLU A 84 6.40 7.27 -11.67
CA GLU A 84 7.00 8.45 -11.04
C GLU A 84 6.00 9.60 -11.09
N GLU A 85 4.91 9.46 -10.31
CA GLU A 85 3.75 10.35 -10.37
C GLU A 85 3.41 10.91 -9.00
N ASP A 86 2.82 12.12 -9.00
CA ASP A 86 2.20 12.69 -7.82
C ASP A 86 0.72 12.33 -7.83
N ILE A 87 0.31 11.51 -6.87
CA ILE A 87 -1.06 11.00 -6.78
C ILE A 87 -2.08 12.13 -6.59
N PHE A 88 -1.68 13.26 -6.03
CA PHE A 88 -2.57 14.40 -5.76
C PHE A 88 -2.67 15.40 -6.90
N GLU A 89 -1.81 15.28 -7.91
CA GLU A 89 -1.91 16.05 -9.16
C GLU A 89 -2.89 15.34 -10.11
N ASP A 90 -2.72 15.46 -11.39
CA ASP A 90 -3.64 14.92 -12.40
C ASP A 90 -3.50 13.40 -12.60
N PHE A 91 -3.09 12.68 -11.57
CA PHE A 91 -2.90 11.24 -11.68
C PHE A 91 -4.23 10.50 -11.74
N ASN A 92 -4.39 9.65 -12.76
CA ASN A 92 -5.56 8.80 -12.90
C ASN A 92 -5.17 7.34 -12.60
N PHE A 93 -5.72 6.78 -11.53
CA PHE A 93 -5.43 5.40 -11.14
C PHE A 93 -5.74 4.39 -12.24
N LYS A 94 -6.68 4.69 -13.13
CA LYS A 94 -6.99 3.81 -14.27
C LYS A 94 -5.82 3.67 -15.23
N ASP A 95 -4.90 4.63 -15.25
CA ASP A 95 -3.71 4.56 -16.11
C ASP A 95 -2.74 3.45 -15.67
N LEU A 96 -2.90 2.91 -14.46
CA LEU A 96 -2.12 1.76 -14.00
C LEU A 96 -2.47 0.48 -14.76
N GLY A 97 -3.63 0.44 -15.42
CA GLY A 97 -4.00 -0.63 -16.35
C GLY A 97 -4.30 -1.97 -15.73
N LYS A 98 -4.50 -2.05 -14.41
CA LYS A 98 -4.80 -3.30 -13.72
C LYS A 98 -5.56 -3.07 -12.43
N LYS A 99 -6.14 -4.13 -11.89
CA LYS A 99 -6.74 -4.14 -10.56
C LYS A 99 -5.82 -4.84 -9.58
N PHE A 100 -5.97 -4.51 -8.30
CA PHE A 100 -5.06 -4.95 -7.25
C PHE A 100 -5.80 -5.76 -6.20
N ASP A 101 -5.10 -6.74 -5.65
CA ASP A 101 -5.57 -7.52 -4.50
C ASP A 101 -5.28 -6.79 -3.19
N ILE A 102 -4.19 -6.04 -3.17
CA ILE A 102 -3.75 -5.28 -1.99
C ILE A 102 -3.30 -3.90 -2.45
N ILE A 103 -3.77 -2.87 -1.77
CA ILE A 103 -3.27 -1.50 -1.93
C ILE A 103 -2.69 -1.08 -0.59
N PHE A 104 -1.39 -0.80 -0.56
CA PHE A 104 -0.69 -0.36 0.64
C PHE A 104 -0.50 1.16 0.61
N LEU A 105 -0.85 1.81 1.72
CA LEU A 105 -0.78 3.26 1.88
C LEU A 105 0.05 3.62 3.10
N ASP A 106 1.17 4.31 2.89
CA ASP A 106 1.94 4.89 3.97
C ASP A 106 2.22 6.36 3.66
N PRO A 107 1.18 7.20 3.58
CA PRO A 107 1.34 8.58 3.17
C PRO A 107 1.93 9.45 4.27
N PRO A 108 2.74 10.47 3.92
CA PRO A 108 3.37 11.35 4.90
C PRO A 108 2.51 12.53 5.34
N PHE A 109 1.20 12.51 5.10
CA PHE A 109 0.35 13.68 5.29
C PHE A 109 -0.87 13.41 6.18
N LYS A 110 -1.62 14.49 6.47
CA LYS A 110 -2.72 14.49 7.41
C LYS A 110 -3.96 13.75 6.91
N ASN A 111 -4.86 13.46 7.83
CA ASN A 111 -6.02 12.59 7.67
C ASN A 111 -7.00 12.99 6.55
N GLU A 112 -7.19 14.28 6.30
CA GLU A 112 -8.08 14.80 5.26
C GLU A 112 -7.67 14.34 3.87
N ASN A 113 -6.37 14.39 3.58
CA ASN A 113 -5.85 13.96 2.30
C ASN A 113 -5.92 12.44 2.13
N LYS A 114 -5.82 11.70 3.23
CA LYS A 114 -6.00 10.24 3.23
C LYS A 114 -7.42 9.86 2.83
N ASN A 115 -8.43 10.58 3.34
CA ASN A 115 -9.82 10.32 2.97
C ASN A 115 -10.09 10.64 1.50
N LEU A 116 -9.53 11.73 0.99
CA LEU A 116 -9.63 12.06 -0.44
C LEU A 116 -8.99 10.96 -1.29
N LEU A 117 -7.87 10.44 -0.86
CA LEU A 117 -7.18 9.36 -1.55
C LEU A 117 -8.02 8.08 -1.57
N ILE A 118 -8.61 7.70 -0.45
CA ILE A 118 -9.49 6.53 -0.36
C ILE A 118 -10.70 6.69 -1.28
N LYS A 119 -11.33 7.87 -1.31
CA LYS A 119 -12.43 8.15 -2.23
C LYS A 119 -12.00 8.02 -3.69
N LYS A 120 -10.81 8.53 -4.03
CA LYS A 120 -10.28 8.46 -5.39
C LYS A 120 -10.02 7.00 -5.81
N ILE A 121 -9.47 6.20 -4.91
CA ILE A 121 -9.26 4.77 -5.14
C ILE A 121 -10.59 4.06 -5.38
N PHE A 122 -11.59 4.34 -4.55
CA PHE A 122 -12.93 3.75 -4.71
C PHE A 122 -13.52 4.07 -6.08
N LYS A 123 -13.51 5.34 -6.47
CA LYS A 123 -14.06 5.79 -7.76
C LYS A 123 -13.36 5.17 -8.95
N SER A 124 -12.07 4.88 -8.81
CA SER A 124 -11.25 4.31 -9.88
C SER A 124 -11.48 2.82 -10.10
N LYS A 125 -12.13 2.15 -9.15
CA LYS A 125 -12.45 0.71 -9.21
C LYS A 125 -11.22 -0.16 -9.49
N ILE A 126 -10.09 0.19 -8.87
CA ILE A 126 -8.83 -0.53 -9.06
C ILE A 126 -8.58 -1.61 -8.00
N LEU A 127 -9.43 -1.72 -7.00
CA LEU A 127 -9.33 -2.79 -6.01
C LEU A 127 -10.25 -3.94 -6.42
N HIS A 128 -9.73 -5.16 -6.43
CA HIS A 128 -10.55 -6.35 -6.63
C HIS A 128 -11.63 -6.45 -5.56
N LYS A 129 -12.74 -7.12 -5.87
CA LYS A 129 -13.90 -7.25 -4.97
C LYS A 129 -13.52 -7.76 -3.59
N GLU A 130 -12.66 -8.76 -3.52
CA GLU A 130 -12.17 -9.34 -2.26
C GLU A 130 -10.86 -8.70 -1.78
N GLY A 131 -10.41 -7.64 -2.45
CA GLY A 131 -9.16 -6.98 -2.14
C GLY A 131 -9.21 -6.16 -0.85
N ILE A 132 -8.03 -5.82 -0.34
CA ILE A 132 -7.90 -5.04 0.88
C ILE A 132 -7.00 -3.82 0.69
N ILE A 133 -7.30 -2.79 1.45
CA ILE A 133 -6.44 -1.62 1.59
C ILE A 133 -5.78 -1.71 2.95
N ILE A 134 -4.47 -1.52 2.99
CA ILE A 134 -3.68 -1.51 4.22
C ILE A 134 -3.13 -0.11 4.41
N MET A 135 -3.41 0.50 5.55
CA MET A 135 -2.98 1.87 5.84
C MET A 135 -2.14 1.92 7.10
N HIS A 136 -0.96 2.49 6.98
CA HIS A 136 -0.09 2.80 8.11
C HIS A 136 -0.31 4.27 8.48
N LYS A 137 -0.58 4.54 9.75
CA LYS A 137 -0.81 5.90 10.21
C LYS A 137 -0.40 6.07 11.66
N ASN A 138 -0.32 7.33 12.12
CA ASN A 138 -0.06 7.64 13.51
C ASN A 138 -1.24 7.18 14.36
N TYR A 139 -0.96 6.59 15.51
CA TYR A 139 -2.00 6.09 16.42
C TYR A 139 -2.98 7.17 16.86
N LYS A 140 -2.50 8.40 17.03
CA LYS A 140 -3.33 9.53 17.48
C LYS A 140 -4.28 10.07 16.42
N GLU A 141 -4.06 9.76 15.13
CA GLU A 141 -4.96 10.20 14.09
C GLU A 141 -6.32 9.51 14.21
N LYS A 142 -7.39 10.28 14.02
CA LYS A 142 -8.75 9.74 14.07
C LYS A 142 -9.04 8.83 12.89
N ASP A 143 -9.80 7.78 13.13
CA ASP A 143 -10.24 6.83 12.10
C ASP A 143 -11.56 7.33 11.48
N ASN A 144 -11.48 8.43 10.76
CA ASN A 144 -12.62 9.04 10.10
C ASN A 144 -12.55 8.77 8.59
N PHE A 145 -13.19 7.69 8.16
CA PHE A 145 -13.16 7.23 6.78
C PHE A 145 -14.49 7.50 6.05
N PRO A 146 -14.48 7.48 4.71
CA PRO A 146 -15.73 7.50 3.95
C PRO A 146 -16.66 6.35 4.37
N SER A 147 -17.96 6.58 4.29
CA SER A 147 -18.97 5.62 4.80
C SER A 147 -18.92 4.25 4.12
N ASN A 148 -18.40 4.17 2.90
CA ASN A 148 -18.29 2.92 2.15
C ASN A 148 -16.97 2.17 2.41
N PHE A 149 -16.12 2.70 3.28
CA PHE A 149 -14.88 2.02 3.69
C PHE A 149 -15.10 1.34 5.04
N HIS A 150 -14.85 0.04 5.09
CA HIS A 150 -15.05 -0.77 6.29
C HIS A 150 -13.73 -1.27 6.84
N ILE A 151 -13.52 -1.04 8.14
CA ILE A 151 -12.33 -1.55 8.84
C ILE A 151 -12.56 -3.03 9.15
N LEU A 152 -11.68 -3.90 8.65
CA LEU A 152 -11.71 -5.34 8.89
C LEU A 152 -10.83 -5.74 10.06
N GLU A 153 -9.68 -5.09 10.19
CA GLU A 153 -8.69 -5.37 11.22
C GLU A 153 -7.96 -4.08 11.56
N LYS A 154 -7.62 -3.89 12.84
CA LYS A 154 -6.83 -2.74 13.28
C LYS A 154 -5.84 -3.20 14.35
N LYS A 155 -4.59 -2.77 14.25
CA LYS A 155 -3.54 -3.15 15.19
C LYS A 155 -2.68 -1.95 15.55
N LYS A 156 -2.40 -1.79 16.84
CA LYS A 156 -1.54 -0.73 17.36
C LYS A 156 -0.12 -1.25 17.55
N TYR A 157 0.87 -0.43 17.14
CA TYR A 157 2.29 -0.68 17.37
C TYR A 157 2.96 0.62 17.82
N GLY A 158 3.21 0.76 19.13
CA GLY A 158 3.80 1.99 19.67
C GLY A 158 2.99 3.23 19.28
N ASN A 159 3.60 4.13 18.53
CA ASN A 159 2.96 5.35 18.03
C ASN A 159 2.23 5.17 16.71
N SER A 160 2.24 3.97 16.16
CA SER A 160 1.64 3.64 14.87
C SER A 160 0.42 2.77 15.03
N LYS A 161 -0.44 2.79 14.02
CA LYS A 161 -1.48 1.78 13.85
C LYS A 161 -1.57 1.38 12.39
N ILE A 162 -1.95 0.13 12.19
CA ILE A 162 -2.20 -0.44 10.88
C ILE A 162 -3.68 -0.74 10.77
N ILE A 163 -4.30 -0.28 9.69
CA ILE A 163 -5.71 -0.51 9.42
C ILE A 163 -5.82 -1.32 8.13
N PHE A 164 -6.60 -2.40 8.20
CA PHE A 164 -6.95 -3.23 7.05
C PHE A 164 -8.42 -3.02 6.77
N GLY A 165 -8.77 -2.65 5.56
CA GLY A 165 -10.15 -2.39 5.23
C GLY A 165 -10.48 -2.69 3.77
N ASN A 166 -11.76 -2.60 3.44
CA ASN A 166 -12.22 -2.72 2.07
C ASN A 166 -13.46 -1.86 1.83
N PHE A 167 -13.92 -1.87 0.60
CA PHE A 167 -15.15 -1.19 0.22
C PHE A 167 -16.31 -2.16 0.13
N THR A 168 -17.51 -1.63 0.40
CA THR A 168 -18.76 -2.36 0.15
C THR A 168 -19.69 -1.56 -0.72
#